data_77ae890179414413e8072f7e4790ecd1
#
_entry.id   77ae890179414413e8072f7e4790ecd1
#
_cell.length_a   1.000
_cell.length_b   1.000
_cell.length_c   1.000
_cell.angle_alpha   90.00
_cell.angle_beta   90.00
_cell.angle_gamma   90.00
#
_symmetry.space_group_name_H-M   'P 1'
#
loop_
_entity.id
_entity.type
_entity.pdbx_description
1 polymer ?
#
loop_
_entity_poly.entity_id
_entity_poly.type
_entity_poly.pdbx_seq_one_letter_code
_entity_poly.pdbx_strand_id
1 'polypeptide(L)'
;MKLIKHICLQLILCLLALIAQQSIFAQAYNAEAFLPPPSGPYKIGTKEIYLTDSSRHEKYSWSKKYRKMSVKIWYPSDYTPELGYDCYMATYSTKIIFDIFKPLGVKKSFLDSTRHFKTHSVCNAPLSTKQDKFPVIIFSSGYYFGIPDLNSCIMENLASNGYIVCSLTHPYEQPYVAFPDGKKIYLKKGRTRLAFLQLLIADWVRPKDKSTVEKREAITRNTLKRLKKFDKALKLWVDDSEFFVKTLIDNCAKNDTFFCKIDTSRIGALGHSFGGAVAGQLCKNDPRVKAGINIDCFQFGNVIDNPLTSPFMLIESSTYIDWNIGNEIIYSKSNADFYKLSILNSSHFIFSDASVIPFSNPKNVTDFNGKANGRKTINATNNFVLHFFDYYLNHDSKSKKLLEDKFSNSEMIFDYKLKQ
;
A
#
# COMPACT_ATOMS: atom_id res chain seq x y z
N MET A 1 3.25 20.85 -60.25
CA MET A 1 4.52 20.60 -59.54
C MET A 1 4.70 21.41 -58.23
N LYS A 2 4.47 22.74 -58.19
CA LYS A 2 4.63 23.55 -56.97
C LYS A 2 3.68 23.15 -55.82
N LEU A 3 2.42 22.82 -56.08
CA LEU A 3 1.43 22.44 -55.09
C LEU A 3 1.77 21.10 -54.40
N ILE A 4 2.23 20.08 -55.15
CA ILE A 4 2.63 18.78 -54.63
C ILE A 4 3.86 18.92 -53.70
N LYS A 5 4.83 19.76 -54.07
CA LYS A 5 5.99 20.04 -53.21
C LYS A 5 5.60 20.71 -51.90
N HIS A 6 4.59 21.60 -51.92
CA HIS A 6 4.10 22.28 -50.73
C HIS A 6 3.38 21.31 -49.75
N ILE A 7 2.55 20.42 -50.28
CA ILE A 7 1.85 19.38 -49.51
C ILE A 7 2.85 18.39 -48.92
N CYS A 8 3.84 17.93 -49.70
CA CYS A 8 4.90 17.04 -49.16
C CYS A 8 5.73 17.70 -48.07
N LEU A 9 6.05 19.00 -48.18
CA LEU A 9 6.79 19.74 -47.17
C LEU A 9 5.97 19.89 -45.87
N GLN A 10 4.66 20.18 -45.98
CA GLN A 10 3.77 20.23 -44.80
C GLN A 10 3.63 18.87 -44.12
N LEU A 11 3.50 17.77 -44.85
CA LEU A 11 3.44 16.44 -44.31
C LEU A 11 4.75 16.05 -43.59
N ILE A 12 5.89 16.42 -44.15
CA ILE A 12 7.21 16.20 -43.52
C ILE A 12 7.32 17.01 -42.22
N LEU A 13 6.90 18.27 -42.23
CA LEU A 13 6.91 19.12 -41.02
C LEU A 13 5.95 18.61 -39.95
N CYS A 14 4.77 18.10 -40.31
CA CYS A 14 3.86 17.44 -39.36
C CYS A 14 4.45 16.15 -38.82
N LEU A 15 5.14 15.37 -39.64
CA LEU A 15 5.80 14.12 -39.22
C LEU A 15 6.97 14.41 -38.23
N LEU A 16 7.78 15.44 -38.57
CA LEU A 16 8.88 15.90 -37.67
C LEU A 16 8.34 16.49 -36.37
N ALA A 17 7.22 17.20 -36.40
CA ALA A 17 6.58 17.69 -35.16
C ALA A 17 6.01 16.56 -34.32
N LEU A 18 5.44 15.51 -34.94
CA LEU A 18 4.99 14.30 -34.24
C LEU A 18 6.16 13.51 -33.61
N ILE A 19 7.27 13.38 -34.36
CA ILE A 19 8.51 12.74 -33.86
C ILE A 19 9.12 13.58 -32.73
N ALA A 20 9.17 14.91 -32.87
CA ALA A 20 9.65 15.80 -31.81
C ALA A 20 8.75 15.75 -30.56
N GLN A 21 7.43 15.70 -30.72
CA GLN A 21 6.50 15.47 -29.60
C GLN A 21 6.74 14.11 -28.93
N GLN A 22 6.94 13.04 -29.70
CA GLN A 22 7.28 11.73 -29.12
C GLN A 22 8.63 11.74 -28.40
N SER A 23 9.63 12.46 -28.93
CA SER A 23 10.94 12.60 -28.30
C SER A 23 10.89 13.46 -27.04
N ILE A 24 10.10 14.53 -27.02
CA ILE A 24 9.85 15.36 -25.84
C ILE A 24 9.07 14.56 -24.78
N PHE A 25 8.09 13.76 -25.17
CA PHE A 25 7.40 12.84 -24.26
C PHE A 25 8.35 11.76 -23.72
N ALA A 26 9.19 11.16 -24.55
CA ALA A 26 10.17 10.16 -24.13
C ALA A 26 11.26 10.76 -23.23
N GLN A 27 11.69 11.99 -23.44
CA GLN A 27 12.67 12.70 -22.62
C GLN A 27 12.08 13.22 -21.30
N ALA A 28 10.78 13.53 -21.24
CA ALA A 28 10.07 13.94 -20.03
C ALA A 28 9.80 12.74 -19.08
N TYR A 29 9.91 11.51 -19.57
CA TYR A 29 9.74 10.29 -18.79
C TYR A 29 11.07 9.58 -18.54
N ASN A 30 12.04 10.27 -18.00
CA ASN A 30 13.19 9.59 -17.42
C ASN A 30 12.68 8.76 -16.23
N ALA A 31 12.82 7.45 -16.29
CA ALA A 31 12.26 6.50 -15.31
C ALA A 31 12.71 6.81 -13.88
N GLU A 32 13.91 7.35 -13.71
CA GLU A 32 14.43 7.79 -12.40
C GLU A 32 13.68 9.00 -11.80
N ALA A 33 12.94 9.76 -12.64
CA ALA A 33 12.17 10.92 -12.19
C ALA A 33 10.73 10.59 -11.77
N PHE A 34 10.26 9.37 -12.01
CA PHE A 34 8.87 8.99 -11.78
C PHE A 34 8.56 8.73 -10.31
N LEU A 35 9.19 7.78 -9.69
CA LEU A 35 9.05 7.52 -8.26
C LEU A 35 10.00 8.45 -7.48
N PRO A 36 9.58 9.01 -6.32
CA PRO A 36 10.50 9.69 -5.43
C PRO A 36 11.66 8.78 -5.04
N PRO A 37 12.91 9.29 -5.03
CA PRO A 37 14.03 8.48 -4.60
C PRO A 37 13.88 8.09 -3.12
N PRO A 38 14.20 6.83 -2.76
CA PRO A 38 14.21 6.38 -1.37
C PRO A 38 15.29 7.14 -0.56
N SER A 39 15.03 7.39 0.72
CA SER A 39 15.85 8.26 1.56
C SER A 39 17.02 7.56 2.25
N GLY A 40 17.03 6.23 2.29
CA GLY A 40 18.00 5.47 3.08
C GLY A 40 19.29 5.13 2.36
N PRO A 41 20.30 4.65 3.12
CA PRO A 41 21.64 4.36 2.60
C PRO A 41 21.76 3.00 1.89
N TYR A 42 20.78 2.10 2.03
CA TYR A 42 20.83 0.78 1.40
C TYR A 42 20.35 0.82 -0.03
N LYS A 43 20.98 0.03 -0.89
CA LYS A 43 20.38 -0.41 -2.14
C LYS A 43 19.22 -1.34 -1.84
N ILE A 44 18.34 -1.59 -2.82
CA ILE A 44 17.10 -2.32 -2.59
C ILE A 44 17.04 -3.55 -3.49
N GLY A 45 16.90 -4.71 -2.88
CA GLY A 45 16.60 -5.95 -3.57
C GLY A 45 15.10 -6.26 -3.51
N THR A 46 14.58 -6.97 -4.50
CA THR A 46 13.23 -7.55 -4.45
C THR A 46 13.27 -9.05 -4.73
N LYS A 47 12.32 -9.76 -4.18
CA LYS A 47 12.03 -11.15 -4.54
C LYS A 47 10.55 -11.47 -4.33
N GLU A 48 10.07 -12.50 -4.97
CA GLU A 48 8.72 -13.02 -4.76
C GLU A 48 8.80 -14.45 -4.23
N ILE A 49 8.00 -14.74 -3.21
CA ILE A 49 7.85 -16.08 -2.64
C ILE A 49 6.40 -16.52 -2.69
N TYR A 50 6.19 -17.83 -2.72
CA TYR A 50 4.87 -18.45 -2.84
C TYR A 50 4.64 -19.41 -1.70
N LEU A 51 3.50 -19.26 -1.04
CA LEU A 51 3.17 -20.01 0.16
C LEU A 51 1.89 -20.81 -0.03
N THR A 52 1.83 -21.96 0.60
CA THR A 52 0.62 -22.79 0.71
C THR A 52 0.35 -23.06 2.18
N ASP A 53 -0.78 -22.56 2.66
CA ASP A 53 -1.26 -22.87 3.99
C ASP A 53 -2.07 -24.18 3.95
N SER A 54 -1.43 -25.27 4.35
CA SER A 54 -2.04 -26.60 4.38
C SER A 54 -3.04 -26.79 5.53
N SER A 55 -3.11 -25.86 6.46
CA SER A 55 -4.11 -25.90 7.55
C SER A 55 -5.47 -25.35 7.15
N ARG A 56 -5.54 -24.56 6.05
CA ARG A 56 -6.75 -23.91 5.58
C ARG A 56 -7.07 -24.25 4.13
N HIS A 57 -8.34 -24.60 3.88
CA HIS A 57 -8.85 -24.73 2.52
C HIS A 57 -9.22 -23.37 1.92
N GLU A 58 -9.04 -23.27 0.59
CA GLU A 58 -9.43 -22.08 -0.17
C GLU A 58 -10.96 -21.91 -0.18
N LYS A 59 -11.44 -20.84 0.48
CA LYS A 59 -12.88 -20.55 0.64
C LYS A 59 -13.57 -20.10 -0.65
N TYR A 60 -12.79 -19.65 -1.64
CA TYR A 60 -13.34 -19.08 -2.88
C TYR A 60 -13.18 -19.97 -4.09
N SER A 61 -12.71 -21.19 -3.91
CA SER A 61 -12.62 -22.22 -4.94
C SER A 61 -13.53 -23.41 -4.58
N TRP A 62 -14.21 -23.97 -5.56
CA TRP A 62 -14.96 -25.22 -5.41
C TRP A 62 -14.03 -26.44 -5.22
N SER A 63 -12.75 -26.31 -5.60
CA SER A 63 -11.75 -27.36 -5.37
C SER A 63 -11.33 -27.32 -3.89
N LYS A 64 -11.26 -28.48 -3.24
CA LYS A 64 -10.74 -28.63 -1.86
C LYS A 64 -9.23 -28.37 -1.79
N LYS A 65 -8.72 -27.38 -2.52
CA LYS A 65 -7.29 -27.00 -2.51
C LYS A 65 -6.97 -26.16 -1.29
N TYR A 66 -5.74 -26.22 -0.84
CA TYR A 66 -5.24 -25.40 0.24
C TYR A 66 -5.12 -23.92 -0.16
N ARG A 67 -5.19 -23.04 0.84
CA ARG A 67 -5.01 -21.61 0.65
C ARG A 67 -3.59 -21.32 0.17
N LYS A 68 -3.47 -20.61 -0.97
CA LYS A 68 -2.19 -20.16 -1.52
C LYS A 68 -2.13 -18.64 -1.52
N MET A 69 -0.92 -18.09 -1.37
CA MET A 69 -0.64 -16.65 -1.47
C MET A 69 0.73 -16.42 -2.09
N SER A 70 0.97 -15.26 -2.69
CA SER A 70 2.30 -14.77 -2.99
C SER A 70 2.66 -13.62 -2.08
N VAL A 71 3.95 -13.44 -1.84
CA VAL A 71 4.50 -12.33 -1.06
C VAL A 71 5.62 -11.71 -1.85
N LYS A 72 5.47 -10.44 -2.21
CA LYS A 72 6.56 -9.65 -2.78
C LYS A 72 7.33 -9.00 -1.64
N ILE A 73 8.64 -9.15 -1.65
CA ILE A 73 9.52 -8.71 -0.57
C ILE A 73 10.48 -7.67 -1.13
N TRP A 74 10.58 -6.51 -0.46
CA TRP A 74 11.64 -5.52 -0.65
C TRP A 74 12.58 -5.61 0.54
N TYR A 75 13.88 -5.52 0.30
CA TYR A 75 14.88 -5.71 1.35
C TYR A 75 16.17 -4.93 1.08
N PRO A 76 16.94 -4.59 2.14
CA PRO A 76 18.26 -3.99 2.02
C PRO A 76 19.20 -4.88 1.21
N SER A 77 19.97 -4.31 0.29
CA SER A 77 20.84 -5.06 -0.60
C SER A 77 22.21 -4.41 -0.72
N ASP A 78 23.20 -5.22 -1.10
CA ASP A 78 24.59 -4.79 -1.36
C ASP A 78 24.97 -5.02 -2.85
N TYR A 79 24.01 -4.94 -3.78
CA TYR A 79 24.29 -5.15 -5.21
C TYR A 79 25.13 -4.04 -5.82
N THR A 80 25.82 -4.37 -6.92
CA THR A 80 26.48 -3.41 -7.80
C THR A 80 25.50 -2.85 -8.85
N PRO A 81 25.72 -1.60 -9.36
CA PRO A 81 24.82 -0.96 -10.32
C PRO A 81 24.65 -1.71 -11.67
N GLU A 82 25.51 -2.67 -11.97
CA GLU A 82 25.51 -3.42 -13.24
C GLU A 82 24.31 -4.35 -13.42
N LEU A 83 23.58 -4.70 -12.33
CA LEU A 83 22.43 -5.62 -12.39
C LEU A 83 21.19 -5.02 -13.05
N GLY A 84 21.12 -3.68 -13.22
CA GLY A 84 19.96 -2.99 -13.77
C GLY A 84 18.75 -3.00 -12.84
N TYR A 85 17.90 -1.99 -12.98
CA TYR A 85 16.70 -1.83 -12.14
C TYR A 85 15.51 -2.59 -12.70
N ASP A 86 14.62 -3.06 -11.80
CA ASP A 86 13.35 -3.67 -12.16
C ASP A 86 12.43 -2.67 -12.86
N CYS A 87 11.63 -3.17 -13.78
CA CYS A 87 10.56 -2.37 -14.35
C CYS A 87 9.34 -2.35 -13.42
N TYR A 88 8.74 -1.18 -13.29
CA TYR A 88 7.52 -0.98 -12.51
C TYR A 88 6.37 -1.84 -13.05
N MET A 89 5.70 -2.58 -12.19
CA MET A 89 4.60 -3.49 -12.56
C MET A 89 4.95 -4.56 -13.61
N ALA A 90 6.22 -4.96 -13.73
CA ALA A 90 6.70 -5.87 -14.77
C ALA A 90 6.00 -7.25 -14.77
N THR A 91 5.55 -7.73 -13.61
CA THR A 91 4.89 -9.02 -13.45
C THR A 91 3.43 -9.04 -13.93
N TYR A 92 2.82 -7.86 -14.18
CA TYR A 92 1.43 -7.75 -14.59
C TYR A 92 1.30 -7.59 -16.10
N SER A 93 0.31 -8.27 -16.71
CA SER A 93 0.01 -8.01 -18.12
C SER A 93 -0.66 -6.63 -18.30
N THR A 94 -0.39 -5.96 -19.42
CA THR A 94 -1.02 -4.67 -19.78
C THR A 94 -2.53 -4.70 -19.64
N LYS A 95 -3.17 -5.83 -20.01
CA LYS A 95 -4.62 -5.99 -19.88
C LYS A 95 -5.08 -5.88 -18.42
N ILE A 96 -4.37 -6.51 -17.47
CA ILE A 96 -4.70 -6.49 -16.05
C ILE A 96 -4.53 -5.08 -15.51
N ILE A 97 -3.41 -4.45 -15.80
CA ILE A 97 -3.14 -3.06 -15.41
C ILE A 97 -4.23 -2.13 -15.99
N PHE A 98 -4.59 -2.32 -17.27
CA PHE A 98 -5.65 -1.54 -17.89
C PHE A 98 -7.02 -1.75 -17.23
N ASP A 99 -7.40 -2.98 -16.94
CA ASP A 99 -8.67 -3.28 -16.26
C ASP A 99 -8.75 -2.65 -14.85
N ILE A 100 -7.61 -2.48 -14.17
CA ILE A 100 -7.50 -1.79 -12.88
C ILE A 100 -7.66 -0.27 -13.06
N PHE A 101 -6.94 0.32 -14.02
CA PHE A 101 -6.83 1.77 -14.16
C PHE A 101 -7.88 2.40 -15.09
N LYS A 102 -8.57 1.59 -15.91
CA LYS A 102 -9.63 2.08 -16.81
C LYS A 102 -10.72 2.88 -16.09
N PRO A 103 -11.25 2.45 -14.93
CA PRO A 103 -12.22 3.24 -14.18
C PRO A 103 -11.68 4.60 -13.74
N LEU A 104 -10.35 4.74 -13.67
CA LEU A 104 -9.65 5.98 -13.33
C LEU A 104 -9.39 6.87 -14.57
N GLY A 105 -9.93 6.52 -15.74
CA GLY A 105 -9.76 7.27 -16.97
C GLY A 105 -8.36 7.19 -17.59
N VAL A 106 -7.52 6.24 -17.16
CA VAL A 106 -6.16 6.08 -17.67
C VAL A 106 -6.20 5.42 -19.05
N LYS A 107 -5.50 6.00 -20.02
CA LYS A 107 -5.42 5.46 -21.39
C LYS A 107 -4.51 4.23 -21.45
N LYS A 108 -4.85 3.26 -22.31
CA LYS A 108 -4.04 2.06 -22.52
C LYS A 108 -2.60 2.38 -22.96
N SER A 109 -2.43 3.35 -23.86
CA SER A 109 -1.10 3.79 -24.35
C SER A 109 -0.19 4.29 -23.22
N PHE A 110 -0.75 4.96 -22.21
CA PHE A 110 0.00 5.36 -21.02
C PHE A 110 0.45 4.12 -20.21
N LEU A 111 -0.44 3.16 -20.02
CA LEU A 111 -0.11 1.92 -19.28
C LEU A 111 0.94 1.06 -20.00
N ASP A 112 0.95 1.08 -21.32
CA ASP A 112 2.01 0.43 -22.10
C ASP A 112 3.39 1.09 -21.80
N SER A 113 3.42 2.40 -21.58
CA SER A 113 4.64 3.13 -21.22
C SER A 113 5.13 2.85 -19.79
N THR A 114 4.25 2.51 -18.84
CA THR A 114 4.65 2.23 -17.45
C THR A 114 5.62 1.05 -17.33
N ARG A 115 5.63 0.14 -18.28
CA ARG A 115 6.58 -0.99 -18.34
C ARG A 115 8.04 -0.57 -18.57
N HIS A 116 8.26 0.66 -19.01
CA HIS A 116 9.58 1.23 -19.19
C HIS A 116 10.04 2.03 -17.97
N PHE A 117 9.13 2.25 -17.00
CA PHE A 117 9.51 2.92 -15.76
C PHE A 117 10.28 1.95 -14.88
N LYS A 118 11.46 2.37 -14.49
CA LYS A 118 12.31 1.63 -13.56
C LYS A 118 11.91 1.96 -12.13
N THR A 119 12.02 1.00 -11.27
CA THR A 119 11.99 1.17 -9.82
C THR A 119 13.41 1.48 -9.31
N HIS A 120 13.58 1.65 -7.99
CA HIS A 120 14.91 1.77 -7.37
C HIS A 120 15.41 0.41 -6.85
N SER A 121 14.74 -0.67 -7.22
CA SER A 121 15.02 -2.03 -6.74
C SER A 121 15.51 -2.95 -7.86
N VAL A 122 16.20 -4.02 -7.47
CA VAL A 122 16.77 -5.04 -8.36
C VAL A 122 16.26 -6.42 -7.94
N CYS A 123 15.71 -7.17 -8.90
CA CYS A 123 15.16 -8.50 -8.66
C CYS A 123 16.25 -9.50 -8.25
N ASN A 124 15.97 -10.23 -7.17
CA ASN A 124 16.86 -11.25 -6.61
C ASN A 124 18.28 -10.74 -6.30
N ALA A 125 18.46 -9.43 -6.06
CA ALA A 125 19.74 -8.91 -5.62
C ALA A 125 20.15 -9.53 -4.26
N PRO A 126 21.45 -9.64 -3.96
CA PRO A 126 21.90 -10.22 -2.70
C PRO A 126 21.40 -9.39 -1.51
N LEU A 127 20.96 -10.07 -0.44
CA LEU A 127 20.58 -9.42 0.81
C LEU A 127 21.82 -8.80 1.45
N SER A 128 21.67 -7.60 2.01
CA SER A 128 22.77 -6.88 2.66
C SER A 128 23.33 -7.66 3.85
N THR A 129 24.66 -7.61 3.97
CA THR A 129 25.41 -8.20 5.08
C THR A 129 25.80 -7.19 6.16
N LYS A 130 25.43 -5.91 6.00
CA LYS A 130 25.81 -4.82 6.92
C LYS A 130 25.18 -4.94 8.31
N GLN A 131 24.12 -5.73 8.44
CA GLN A 131 23.49 -6.05 9.73
C GLN A 131 23.25 -7.56 9.82
N ASP A 132 23.27 -8.09 11.04
CA ASP A 132 22.98 -9.49 11.29
C ASP A 132 21.51 -9.81 11.03
N LYS A 133 20.61 -8.93 11.50
CA LYS A 133 19.17 -9.08 11.33
C LYS A 133 18.48 -7.73 11.06
N PHE A 134 17.43 -7.78 10.26
CA PHE A 134 16.62 -6.63 9.88
C PHE A 134 15.20 -6.77 10.46
N PRO A 135 14.60 -5.68 10.97
CA PRO A 135 13.19 -5.67 11.33
C PRO A 135 12.31 -5.91 10.10
N VAL A 136 11.12 -6.44 10.31
CA VAL A 136 10.20 -6.80 9.23
C VAL A 136 8.87 -6.06 9.33
N ILE A 137 8.39 -5.59 8.19
CA ILE A 137 7.06 -4.97 8.05
C ILE A 137 6.18 -5.89 7.21
N ILE A 138 5.04 -6.28 7.79
CA ILE A 138 3.99 -7.01 7.08
C ILE A 138 3.06 -5.98 6.46
N PHE A 139 2.97 -5.96 5.12
CA PHE A 139 2.16 -5.03 4.39
C PHE A 139 0.99 -5.72 3.67
N SER A 140 -0.17 -5.08 3.72
CA SER A 140 -1.32 -5.43 2.89
C SER A 140 -1.77 -4.22 2.08
N SER A 141 -1.92 -4.39 0.76
CA SER A 141 -2.46 -3.35 -0.13
C SER A 141 -4.00 -3.29 -0.07
N GLY A 142 -4.62 -2.44 -0.88
CA GLY A 142 -6.07 -2.25 -0.87
C GLY A 142 -6.86 -3.43 -1.42
N TYR A 143 -8.15 -3.47 -1.08
CA TYR A 143 -9.14 -4.38 -1.65
C TYR A 143 -9.47 -3.97 -3.08
N TYR A 144 -9.69 -4.92 -3.99
CA TYR A 144 -10.10 -4.70 -5.39
C TYR A 144 -9.01 -4.10 -6.30
N PHE A 145 -8.48 -2.93 -6.00
CA PHE A 145 -7.44 -2.26 -6.81
C PHE A 145 -6.01 -2.56 -6.33
N GLY A 146 -5.88 -3.14 -5.13
CA GLY A 146 -4.58 -3.30 -4.50
C GLY A 146 -3.71 -4.32 -5.21
N ILE A 147 -2.57 -3.85 -5.68
CA ILE A 147 -1.42 -4.69 -6.06
C ILE A 147 -0.20 -4.19 -5.30
N PRO A 148 0.76 -5.06 -4.97
CA PRO A 148 1.95 -4.67 -4.22
C PRO A 148 2.67 -3.44 -4.79
N ASP A 149 2.81 -3.39 -6.11
CA ASP A 149 3.57 -2.35 -6.81
C ASP A 149 2.94 -0.94 -6.72
N LEU A 150 1.67 -0.79 -6.37
CA LEU A 150 1.03 0.53 -6.19
C LEU A 150 1.49 1.29 -4.94
N ASN A 151 2.31 0.70 -4.11
CA ASN A 151 2.90 1.32 -2.93
C ASN A 151 4.42 1.19 -2.91
N SER A 152 5.07 1.02 -4.08
CA SER A 152 6.52 0.87 -4.19
C SER A 152 7.29 1.99 -3.53
N CYS A 153 6.83 3.25 -3.61
CA CYS A 153 7.48 4.38 -2.95
C CYS A 153 7.67 4.16 -1.45
N ILE A 154 6.67 3.61 -0.76
CA ILE A 154 6.75 3.34 0.68
C ILE A 154 7.62 2.12 0.94
N MET A 155 7.46 1.06 0.14
CA MET A 155 8.21 -0.19 0.28
C MET A 155 9.70 0.03 0.06
N GLU A 156 10.07 0.75 -1.00
CA GLU A 156 11.45 1.08 -1.33
C GLU A 156 12.07 2.01 -0.29
N ASN A 157 11.31 2.99 0.21
CA ASN A 157 11.80 3.87 1.26
C ASN A 157 12.14 3.11 2.55
N LEU A 158 11.26 2.24 3.01
CA LEU A 158 11.51 1.39 4.18
C LEU A 158 12.70 0.45 3.95
N ALA A 159 12.76 -0.23 2.80
CA ALA A 159 13.84 -1.15 2.50
C ALA A 159 15.20 -0.44 2.43
N SER A 160 15.25 0.76 1.85
CA SER A 160 16.48 1.56 1.83
C SER A 160 16.95 2.01 3.23
N ASN A 161 16.04 2.04 4.19
CA ASN A 161 16.32 2.38 5.59
C ASN A 161 16.51 1.15 6.49
N GLY A 162 16.69 -0.04 5.92
CA GLY A 162 17.08 -1.21 6.69
C GLY A 162 15.92 -2.09 7.15
N TYR A 163 14.74 -2.01 6.51
CA TYR A 163 13.62 -2.90 6.78
C TYR A 163 13.47 -3.98 5.71
N ILE A 164 13.03 -5.16 6.08
CA ILE A 164 12.50 -6.15 5.15
C ILE A 164 10.99 -5.94 5.10
N VAL A 165 10.45 -5.60 3.92
CA VAL A 165 9.02 -5.30 3.76
C VAL A 165 8.36 -6.39 2.94
N CYS A 166 7.38 -7.08 3.52
CA CYS A 166 6.70 -8.23 2.94
C CYS A 166 5.26 -7.87 2.59
N SER A 167 4.98 -7.64 1.30
CA SER A 167 3.64 -7.33 0.80
C SER A 167 2.90 -8.62 0.43
N LEU A 168 1.87 -8.92 1.20
CA LEU A 168 1.04 -10.11 0.99
C LEU A 168 0.00 -9.85 -0.10
N THR A 169 -0.21 -10.87 -0.95
CA THR A 169 -1.34 -10.89 -1.87
C THR A 169 -2.47 -11.78 -1.32
N HIS A 170 -3.71 -11.37 -1.59
CA HIS A 170 -4.90 -12.08 -1.14
C HIS A 170 -5.72 -12.54 -2.36
N PRO A 171 -5.46 -13.75 -2.89
CA PRO A 171 -6.11 -14.26 -4.09
C PRO A 171 -7.62 -14.20 -4.03
N TYR A 172 -8.27 -13.96 -5.18
CA TYR A 172 -9.71 -13.76 -5.40
C TYR A 172 -10.28 -12.41 -4.92
N GLU A 173 -9.59 -11.66 -4.09
CA GLU A 173 -10.05 -10.36 -3.55
C GLU A 173 -9.19 -9.20 -4.01
N GLN A 174 -8.05 -9.50 -4.63
CA GLN A 174 -7.20 -8.56 -5.37
C GLN A 174 -7.24 -8.88 -6.87
N PRO A 175 -6.79 -7.93 -7.73
CA PRO A 175 -7.00 -8.04 -9.18
C PRO A 175 -6.44 -9.31 -9.79
N TYR A 176 -5.25 -9.70 -9.35
CA TYR A 176 -4.51 -10.77 -9.98
C TYR A 176 -3.37 -11.29 -9.10
N VAL A 177 -3.20 -12.61 -9.11
CA VAL A 177 -2.02 -13.29 -8.55
C VAL A 177 -1.60 -14.37 -9.53
N ALA A 178 -0.32 -14.38 -9.92
CA ALA A 178 0.28 -15.46 -10.72
C ALA A 178 1.15 -16.34 -9.83
N PHE A 179 1.20 -17.61 -10.13
CA PHE A 179 2.02 -18.60 -9.43
C PHE A 179 3.03 -19.24 -10.39
N PRO A 180 4.18 -19.76 -9.90
CA PRO A 180 5.21 -20.36 -10.73
C PRO A 180 4.75 -21.55 -11.58
N ASP A 181 3.70 -22.26 -11.13
CA ASP A 181 3.05 -23.35 -11.87
C ASP A 181 2.21 -22.85 -13.06
N GLY A 182 2.31 -21.58 -13.43
CA GLY A 182 1.55 -20.93 -14.49
C GLY A 182 0.10 -20.63 -14.12
N LYS A 183 -0.35 -21.01 -12.93
CA LYS A 183 -1.70 -20.75 -12.47
C LYS A 183 -1.90 -19.27 -12.19
N LYS A 184 -3.00 -18.72 -12.72
CA LYS A 184 -3.42 -17.33 -12.55
C LYS A 184 -4.74 -17.30 -11.80
N ILE A 185 -4.78 -16.52 -10.72
CA ILE A 185 -6.00 -16.30 -9.92
C ILE A 185 -6.43 -14.86 -10.10
N TYR A 186 -7.68 -14.68 -10.50
CA TYR A 186 -8.28 -13.37 -10.74
C TYR A 186 -9.30 -13.03 -9.66
N LEU A 187 -9.55 -11.74 -9.52
CA LEU A 187 -10.59 -11.19 -8.67
C LEU A 187 -11.96 -11.84 -8.95
N LYS A 188 -12.68 -12.21 -7.91
CA LYS A 188 -14.09 -12.63 -8.00
C LYS A 188 -15.03 -11.43 -8.08
N LYS A 189 -15.22 -10.86 -9.28
CA LYS A 189 -16.00 -9.65 -9.55
C LYS A 189 -17.38 -9.63 -8.90
N GLY A 190 -18.13 -10.75 -8.94
CA GLY A 190 -19.49 -10.84 -8.35
C GLY A 190 -19.48 -10.61 -6.84
N ARG A 191 -18.52 -11.21 -6.13
CA ARG A 191 -18.36 -11.03 -4.68
C ARG A 191 -17.99 -9.59 -4.33
N THR A 192 -17.05 -9.02 -5.09
CA THR A 192 -16.61 -7.64 -4.90
C THR A 192 -17.76 -6.66 -5.14
N ARG A 193 -18.55 -6.84 -6.20
CA ARG A 193 -19.75 -6.02 -6.45
C ARG A 193 -20.72 -6.05 -5.27
N LEU A 194 -20.96 -7.23 -4.68
CA LEU A 194 -21.80 -7.35 -3.48
C LEU A 194 -21.21 -6.64 -2.26
N ALA A 195 -19.87 -6.66 -2.09
CA ALA A 195 -19.21 -5.92 -1.01
C ALA A 195 -19.39 -4.41 -1.18
N PHE A 196 -19.13 -3.89 -2.38
CA PHE A 196 -19.36 -2.46 -2.67
C PHE A 196 -20.84 -2.06 -2.59
N LEU A 197 -21.77 -2.92 -2.97
CA LEU A 197 -23.20 -2.65 -2.76
C LEU A 197 -23.54 -2.53 -1.28
N GLN A 198 -22.97 -3.39 -0.42
CA GLN A 198 -23.13 -3.23 1.04
C GLN A 198 -22.55 -1.89 1.54
N LEU A 199 -21.43 -1.46 0.97
CA LEU A 199 -20.82 -0.17 1.31
C LEU A 199 -21.74 0.99 0.93
N LEU A 200 -22.27 1.00 -0.29
CA LEU A 200 -23.20 2.03 -0.78
C LEU A 200 -24.49 2.07 0.07
N ILE A 201 -25.06 0.92 0.41
CA ILE A 201 -26.24 0.85 1.28
C ILE A 201 -25.90 1.37 2.68
N ALA A 202 -24.77 0.97 3.24
CA ALA A 202 -24.36 1.40 4.57
C ALA A 202 -24.15 2.92 4.63
N ASP A 203 -23.62 3.51 3.56
CA ASP A 203 -23.47 4.96 3.44
C ASP A 203 -24.81 5.67 3.30
N TRP A 204 -25.69 5.18 2.45
CA TRP A 204 -27.01 5.76 2.21
C TRP A 204 -27.89 5.80 3.47
N VAL A 205 -27.87 4.73 4.28
CA VAL A 205 -28.67 4.63 5.51
C VAL A 205 -27.97 5.16 6.76
N ARG A 206 -26.76 5.68 6.60
CA ARG A 206 -25.96 6.17 7.73
C ARG A 206 -26.58 7.43 8.31
N PRO A 207 -26.85 7.48 9.64
CA PRO A 207 -27.34 8.70 10.29
C PRO A 207 -26.37 9.87 10.10
N LYS A 208 -26.92 11.06 9.86
CA LYS A 208 -26.13 12.29 9.66
C LYS A 208 -25.69 12.92 10.97
N ASP A 209 -26.47 12.73 12.04
CA ASP A 209 -26.18 13.29 13.35
C ASP A 209 -25.03 12.55 14.03
N LYS A 210 -23.88 13.20 14.09
CA LYS A 210 -22.62 12.74 14.68
C LYS A 210 -22.19 13.60 15.86
N SER A 211 -23.12 14.32 16.48
CA SER A 211 -22.83 15.38 17.47
C SER A 211 -22.17 14.87 18.74
N THR A 212 -22.48 13.63 19.18
CA THR A 212 -21.91 13.04 20.40
C THR A 212 -21.06 11.80 20.10
N VAL A 213 -20.18 11.42 21.05
CA VAL A 213 -19.34 10.24 20.95
C VAL A 213 -20.21 8.98 20.85
N GLU A 214 -21.27 8.88 21.65
CA GLU A 214 -22.20 7.75 21.67
C GLU A 214 -22.90 7.56 20.33
N LYS A 215 -23.33 8.66 19.69
CA LYS A 215 -23.93 8.62 18.35
C LYS A 215 -22.92 8.14 17.29
N ARG A 216 -21.69 8.66 17.33
CA ARG A 216 -20.62 8.22 16.43
C ARG A 216 -20.29 6.74 16.63
N GLU A 217 -20.23 6.27 17.87
CA GLU A 217 -20.00 4.85 18.16
C GLU A 217 -21.15 3.97 17.67
N ALA A 218 -22.39 4.36 17.91
CA ALA A 218 -23.58 3.65 17.42
C ALA A 218 -23.62 3.57 15.88
N ILE A 219 -23.31 4.67 15.19
CA ILE A 219 -23.19 4.72 13.72
C ILE A 219 -22.11 3.74 13.25
N THR A 220 -20.92 3.77 13.86
CA THR A 220 -19.81 2.90 13.50
C THR A 220 -20.16 1.42 13.68
N ARG A 221 -20.74 1.06 14.81
CA ARG A 221 -21.17 -0.32 15.09
C ARG A 221 -22.26 -0.81 14.12
N ASN A 222 -23.21 0.05 13.78
CA ASN A 222 -24.23 -0.27 12.78
C ASN A 222 -23.65 -0.44 11.38
N THR A 223 -22.69 0.39 11.01
CA THR A 223 -21.94 0.29 9.75
C THR A 223 -21.21 -1.05 9.68
N LEU A 224 -20.43 -1.41 10.70
CA LEU A 224 -19.71 -2.69 10.78
C LEU A 224 -20.67 -3.88 10.64
N LYS A 225 -21.81 -3.88 11.34
CA LYS A 225 -22.84 -4.96 11.23
C LYS A 225 -23.36 -5.14 9.81
N ARG A 226 -23.44 -4.07 9.01
CA ARG A 226 -23.92 -4.11 7.62
C ARG A 226 -22.86 -4.60 6.64
N LEU A 227 -21.58 -4.38 6.93
CA LEU A 227 -20.45 -4.66 6.04
C LEU A 227 -19.92 -6.10 6.17
N LYS A 228 -20.79 -7.09 6.29
CA LYS A 228 -20.45 -8.51 6.52
C LYS A 228 -19.49 -9.12 5.48
N LYS A 229 -19.48 -8.61 4.23
CA LYS A 229 -18.55 -9.11 3.20
C LYS A 229 -17.13 -8.60 3.45
N PHE A 230 -16.99 -7.35 3.89
CA PHE A 230 -15.70 -6.80 4.30
C PHE A 230 -15.20 -7.46 5.59
N ASP A 231 -16.07 -7.71 6.55
CA ASP A 231 -15.68 -8.41 7.77
C ASP A 231 -15.13 -9.83 7.49
N LYS A 232 -15.81 -10.59 6.59
CA LYS A 232 -15.29 -11.89 6.13
C LYS A 232 -13.98 -11.81 5.36
N ALA A 233 -13.79 -10.76 4.58
CA ALA A 233 -12.54 -10.51 3.88
C ALA A 233 -11.42 -10.15 4.88
N LEU A 234 -11.72 -9.25 5.84
CA LEU A 234 -10.77 -8.88 6.89
C LEU A 234 -10.26 -10.11 7.64
N LYS A 235 -11.18 -10.95 8.11
CA LYS A 235 -10.78 -12.19 8.80
C LYS A 235 -9.85 -13.04 7.95
N LEU A 236 -10.15 -13.22 6.67
CA LEU A 236 -9.30 -14.00 5.76
C LEU A 236 -7.91 -13.38 5.61
N TRP A 237 -7.83 -12.06 5.43
CA TRP A 237 -6.56 -11.37 5.23
C TRP A 237 -5.71 -11.34 6.52
N VAL A 238 -6.35 -11.24 7.67
CA VAL A 238 -5.67 -11.36 8.97
C VAL A 238 -5.18 -12.79 9.18
N ASP A 239 -6.01 -13.82 8.92
CA ASP A 239 -5.60 -15.22 8.98
C ASP A 239 -4.39 -15.50 8.02
N ASP A 240 -4.36 -14.86 6.83
CA ASP A 240 -3.22 -14.94 5.89
C ASP A 240 -1.95 -14.29 6.48
N SER A 241 -2.11 -13.15 7.14
CA SER A 241 -1.00 -12.41 7.76
C SER A 241 -0.44 -13.15 8.97
N GLU A 242 -1.28 -13.69 9.84
CA GLU A 242 -0.88 -14.51 10.99
C GLU A 242 -0.14 -15.79 10.55
N PHE A 243 -0.64 -16.45 9.48
CA PHE A 243 0.05 -17.57 8.87
C PHE A 243 1.43 -17.18 8.35
N PHE A 244 1.55 -16.01 7.70
CA PHE A 244 2.83 -15.52 7.20
C PHE A 244 3.80 -15.21 8.35
N VAL A 245 3.35 -14.54 9.40
CA VAL A 245 4.17 -14.28 10.61
C VAL A 245 4.69 -15.60 11.20
N LYS A 246 3.83 -16.63 11.30
CA LYS A 246 4.28 -17.96 11.73
C LYS A 246 5.32 -18.54 10.78
N THR A 247 5.12 -18.40 9.46
CA THR A 247 6.05 -18.92 8.45
C THR A 247 7.43 -18.27 8.54
N LEU A 248 7.51 -16.96 8.86
CA LEU A 248 8.79 -16.27 9.08
C LEU A 248 9.58 -16.93 10.21
N ILE A 249 8.92 -17.21 11.33
CA ILE A 249 9.54 -17.82 12.51
C ILE A 249 9.98 -19.26 12.21
N ASP A 250 9.11 -20.06 11.61
CA ASP A 250 9.37 -21.46 11.29
C ASP A 250 10.54 -21.63 10.30
N ASN A 251 10.65 -20.74 9.29
CA ASN A 251 11.74 -20.81 8.32
C ASN A 251 13.07 -20.29 8.87
N CYS A 252 13.05 -19.30 9.74
CA CYS A 252 14.24 -18.91 10.47
C CYS A 252 14.78 -20.07 11.30
N ALA A 253 13.91 -20.82 11.98
CA ALA A 253 14.29 -22.00 12.76
C ALA A 253 14.86 -23.16 11.89
N LYS A 254 14.55 -23.19 10.60
CA LYS A 254 15.10 -24.16 9.62
C LYS A 254 16.41 -23.72 8.96
N ASN A 255 17.01 -22.62 9.41
CA ASN A 255 18.26 -22.06 8.89
C ASN A 255 18.19 -21.65 7.41
N ASP A 256 17.01 -21.22 6.92
CA ASP A 256 16.93 -20.59 5.61
C ASP A 256 17.72 -19.27 5.63
N THR A 257 18.68 -19.16 4.73
CA THR A 257 19.66 -18.06 4.69
C THR A 257 19.04 -16.67 4.60
N PHE A 258 17.90 -16.54 3.93
CA PHE A 258 17.18 -15.26 3.84
C PHE A 258 16.36 -15.00 5.11
N PHE A 259 15.55 -15.99 5.53
CA PHE A 259 14.65 -15.81 6.67
C PHE A 259 15.41 -15.69 8.01
N CYS A 260 16.61 -16.25 8.13
CA CYS A 260 17.46 -16.06 9.32
C CYS A 260 17.93 -14.62 9.50
N LYS A 261 17.91 -13.81 8.44
CA LYS A 261 18.23 -12.38 8.51
C LYS A 261 17.03 -11.51 8.95
N ILE A 262 15.86 -12.10 9.13
CA ILE A 262 14.69 -11.39 9.65
C ILE A 262 14.70 -11.41 11.17
N ASP A 263 14.55 -10.24 11.78
CA ASP A 263 14.34 -10.14 13.22
C ASP A 263 12.85 -10.30 13.57
N THR A 264 12.47 -11.50 13.92
CA THR A 264 11.09 -11.84 14.30
C THR A 264 10.66 -11.28 15.65
N SER A 265 11.54 -10.62 16.39
CA SER A 265 11.19 -9.86 17.60
C SER A 265 10.75 -8.43 17.28
N ARG A 266 11.06 -7.93 16.08
CA ARG A 266 10.77 -6.57 15.59
C ARG A 266 9.86 -6.61 14.36
N ILE A 267 8.61 -7.00 14.56
CA ILE A 267 7.58 -7.09 13.51
C ILE A 267 6.66 -5.88 13.59
N GLY A 268 6.50 -5.15 12.48
CA GLY A 268 5.49 -4.11 12.29
C GLY A 268 4.42 -4.53 11.30
N ALA A 269 3.23 -3.91 11.39
CA ALA A 269 2.15 -4.07 10.44
C ALA A 269 1.85 -2.73 9.74
N LEU A 270 1.70 -2.74 8.43
CA LEU A 270 1.40 -1.56 7.62
C LEU A 270 0.36 -1.93 6.57
N GLY A 271 -0.57 -1.06 6.30
CA GLY A 271 -1.47 -1.28 5.17
C GLY A 271 -2.10 -0.01 4.64
N HIS A 272 -2.41 -0.02 3.35
CA HIS A 272 -3.14 1.05 2.68
C HIS A 272 -4.55 0.59 2.34
N SER A 273 -5.53 1.51 2.48
CA SER A 273 -6.93 1.18 2.22
C SER A 273 -7.37 0.00 3.11
N PHE A 274 -8.05 -0.98 2.59
CA PHE A 274 -8.48 -2.17 3.35
C PHE A 274 -7.33 -2.88 4.08
N GLY A 275 -6.12 -2.85 3.51
CA GLY A 275 -4.91 -3.34 4.17
C GLY A 275 -4.58 -2.61 5.47
N GLY A 276 -4.95 -1.33 5.59
CA GLY A 276 -4.81 -0.57 6.84
C GLY A 276 -5.68 -1.14 7.97
N ALA A 277 -6.91 -1.55 7.65
CA ALA A 277 -7.75 -2.25 8.63
C ALA A 277 -7.20 -3.63 9.01
N VAL A 278 -6.54 -4.32 8.06
CA VAL A 278 -5.83 -5.59 8.35
C VAL A 278 -4.69 -5.32 9.33
N ALA A 279 -3.89 -4.27 9.13
CA ALA A 279 -2.81 -3.91 10.05
C ALA A 279 -3.33 -3.65 11.47
N GLY A 280 -4.43 -2.89 11.62
CA GLY A 280 -5.04 -2.64 12.93
C GLY A 280 -5.58 -3.92 13.59
N GLN A 281 -6.25 -4.78 12.84
CA GLN A 281 -6.77 -6.03 13.38
C GLN A 281 -5.64 -7.03 13.71
N LEU A 282 -4.57 -7.04 12.93
CA LEU A 282 -3.38 -7.88 13.17
C LEU A 282 -2.66 -7.42 14.45
N CYS A 283 -2.45 -6.11 14.65
CA CYS A 283 -1.89 -5.57 15.90
C CYS A 283 -2.71 -5.97 17.13
N LYS A 284 -4.04 -6.03 16.99
CA LYS A 284 -4.91 -6.46 18.08
C LYS A 284 -4.79 -7.97 18.37
N ASN A 285 -4.69 -8.79 17.33
CA ASN A 285 -4.78 -10.25 17.44
C ASN A 285 -3.43 -10.90 17.80
N ASP A 286 -2.34 -10.36 17.25
CA ASP A 286 -1.02 -11.01 17.32
C ASP A 286 -0.02 -10.18 18.12
N PRO A 287 0.31 -10.57 19.36
CA PRO A 287 1.24 -9.84 20.23
C PRO A 287 2.68 -9.82 19.72
N ARG A 288 3.00 -10.62 18.69
CA ARG A 288 4.30 -10.57 18.01
C ARG A 288 4.46 -9.30 17.18
N VAL A 289 3.35 -8.70 16.72
CA VAL A 289 3.34 -7.42 16.01
C VAL A 289 3.46 -6.29 17.03
N LYS A 290 4.55 -5.54 16.98
CA LYS A 290 4.93 -4.54 17.98
C LYS A 290 4.35 -3.16 17.73
N ALA A 291 4.09 -2.81 16.47
CA ALA A 291 3.56 -1.51 16.08
C ALA A 291 2.79 -1.60 14.76
N GLY A 292 1.84 -0.72 14.52
CA GLY A 292 1.05 -0.75 13.28
C GLY A 292 0.65 0.60 12.73
N ILE A 293 0.43 0.64 11.41
CA ILE A 293 -0.02 1.83 10.69
C ILE A 293 -1.18 1.48 9.76
N ASN A 294 -2.26 2.23 9.87
CA ASN A 294 -3.40 2.20 8.95
C ASN A 294 -3.36 3.47 8.08
N ILE A 295 -3.13 3.30 6.78
CA ILE A 295 -3.20 4.39 5.81
C ILE A 295 -4.57 4.39 5.15
N ASP A 296 -5.37 5.38 5.50
CA ASP A 296 -6.65 5.80 4.91
C ASP A 296 -7.71 4.71 4.81
N CYS A 297 -7.95 4.00 5.92
CA CYS A 297 -9.03 3.04 6.01
C CYS A 297 -9.89 3.23 7.25
N PHE A 298 -11.21 3.13 7.06
CA PHE A 298 -12.12 2.83 8.15
C PHE A 298 -11.72 1.51 8.81
N GLN A 299 -11.55 1.51 10.12
CA GLN A 299 -11.11 0.32 10.83
C GLN A 299 -12.26 -0.70 10.93
N PHE A 300 -12.18 -1.72 10.10
CA PHE A 300 -13.06 -2.89 10.15
C PHE A 300 -12.67 -3.81 11.32
N GLY A 301 -13.55 -4.79 11.60
CA GLY A 301 -13.33 -5.79 12.64
C GLY A 301 -13.78 -5.32 14.02
N ASN A 302 -13.14 -5.87 15.05
CA ASN A 302 -13.54 -5.66 16.44
C ASN A 302 -12.55 -4.83 17.27
N VAL A 303 -11.70 -4.05 16.60
CA VAL A 303 -10.77 -3.12 17.28
C VAL A 303 -11.54 -2.07 18.09
N ILE A 304 -12.75 -1.67 17.65
CA ILE A 304 -13.62 -0.74 18.38
C ILE A 304 -14.08 -1.29 19.75
N ASP A 305 -14.17 -2.60 19.91
CA ASP A 305 -14.59 -3.26 21.14
C ASP A 305 -13.45 -3.47 22.12
N ASN A 306 -12.23 -3.55 21.61
CA ASN A 306 -11.05 -3.88 22.37
C ASN A 306 -9.94 -2.92 22.01
N PRO A 307 -9.55 -1.98 22.90
CA PRO A 307 -8.51 -1.00 22.63
C PRO A 307 -7.20 -1.66 22.19
N LEU A 308 -6.48 -1.00 21.28
CA LEU A 308 -5.15 -1.40 20.89
C LEU A 308 -4.20 -1.24 22.09
N THR A 309 -3.34 -2.24 22.26
CA THR A 309 -2.30 -2.25 23.28
C THR A 309 -0.90 -2.04 22.68
N SER A 310 -0.77 -2.16 21.37
CA SER A 310 0.44 -1.84 20.62
C SER A 310 0.37 -0.42 20.08
N PRO A 311 1.49 0.30 19.98
CA PRO A 311 1.57 1.60 19.33
C PRO A 311 0.96 1.58 17.94
N PHE A 312 0.18 2.62 17.61
CA PHE A 312 -0.55 2.65 16.35
C PHE A 312 -0.59 4.06 15.73
N MET A 313 -0.55 4.13 14.41
CA MET A 313 -0.69 5.39 13.67
C MET A 313 -1.81 5.27 12.65
N LEU A 314 -2.63 6.32 12.57
CA LEU A 314 -3.56 6.57 11.48
C LEU A 314 -2.97 7.64 10.56
N ILE A 315 -2.97 7.38 9.25
CA ILE A 315 -2.69 8.39 8.22
C ILE A 315 -3.95 8.50 7.38
N GLU A 316 -4.56 9.69 7.30
CA GLU A 316 -5.91 9.86 6.77
C GLU A 316 -5.96 10.96 5.70
N SER A 317 -6.77 10.73 4.65
CA SER A 317 -7.14 11.77 3.69
C SER A 317 -8.33 12.59 4.20
N SER A 318 -8.42 13.84 3.75
CA SER A 318 -9.54 14.71 4.13
C SER A 318 -10.90 14.29 3.54
N THR A 319 -10.92 13.55 2.44
CA THR A 319 -12.17 13.13 1.79
C THR A 319 -12.95 12.10 2.59
N TYR A 320 -12.26 11.23 3.35
CA TYR A 320 -12.88 10.13 4.09
C TYR A 320 -13.06 10.36 5.59
N ILE A 321 -12.78 11.57 6.09
CA ILE A 321 -12.96 11.92 7.50
C ILE A 321 -14.37 11.54 8.01
N ASP A 322 -15.39 11.78 7.20
CA ASP A 322 -16.78 11.43 7.55
C ASP A 322 -17.06 9.93 7.64
N TRP A 323 -16.30 9.12 6.91
CA TRP A 323 -16.31 7.67 7.00
C TRP A 323 -15.51 7.15 8.18
N ASN A 324 -14.41 7.82 8.50
CA ASN A 324 -13.45 7.41 9.50
C ASN A 324 -13.83 7.79 10.94
N ILE A 325 -15.09 8.20 11.19
CA ILE A 325 -15.55 8.56 12.56
C ILE A 325 -15.30 7.46 13.59
N GLY A 326 -15.26 6.19 13.16
CA GLY A 326 -14.91 5.06 14.02
C GLY A 326 -13.44 5.07 14.45
N ASN A 327 -12.57 5.61 13.61
CA ASN A 327 -11.14 5.72 13.91
C ASN A 327 -10.89 6.70 15.05
N GLU A 328 -11.68 7.79 15.16
CA GLU A 328 -11.64 8.72 16.28
C GLU A 328 -11.98 8.04 17.62
N ILE A 329 -12.94 7.11 17.60
CA ILE A 329 -13.33 6.35 18.79
C ILE A 329 -12.19 5.42 19.20
N ILE A 330 -11.57 4.74 18.22
CA ILE A 330 -10.43 3.85 18.46
C ILE A 330 -9.26 4.66 19.00
N TYR A 331 -8.98 5.83 18.41
CA TYR A 331 -7.97 6.78 18.89
C TYR A 331 -8.21 7.16 20.36
N SER A 332 -9.43 7.57 20.69
CA SER A 332 -9.78 8.01 22.05
C SER A 332 -9.71 6.89 23.09
N LYS A 333 -10.03 5.65 22.71
CA LYS A 333 -10.06 4.48 23.59
C LYS A 333 -8.73 3.72 23.68
N SER A 334 -7.74 4.02 22.83
CA SER A 334 -6.47 3.31 22.82
C SER A 334 -5.74 3.42 24.16
N ASN A 335 -5.19 2.31 24.62
CA ASN A 335 -4.32 2.17 25.80
C ASN A 335 -2.83 2.15 25.44
N ALA A 336 -2.49 2.43 24.19
CA ALA A 336 -1.12 2.52 23.68
C ALA A 336 -0.87 3.92 23.11
N ASP A 337 0.37 4.22 22.82
CA ASP A 337 0.74 5.41 22.06
C ASP A 337 0.01 5.40 20.73
N PHE A 338 -0.66 6.50 20.41
CA PHE A 338 -1.47 6.58 19.21
C PHE A 338 -1.26 7.92 18.50
N TYR A 339 -1.00 7.84 17.19
CA TYR A 339 -0.67 8.97 16.34
C TYR A 339 -1.70 9.12 15.23
N LYS A 340 -1.90 10.36 14.79
CA LYS A 340 -2.83 10.69 13.71
C LYS A 340 -2.25 11.77 12.82
N LEU A 341 -2.04 11.43 11.53
CA LEU A 341 -1.64 12.36 10.49
C LEU A 341 -2.79 12.52 9.51
N SER A 342 -3.33 13.73 9.38
CA SER A 342 -4.35 14.05 8.40
C SER A 342 -3.76 14.91 7.29
N ILE A 343 -3.87 14.46 6.03
CA ILE A 343 -3.45 15.22 4.85
C ILE A 343 -4.64 16.00 4.32
N LEU A 344 -4.54 17.33 4.35
CA LEU A 344 -5.64 18.20 3.93
C LEU A 344 -5.75 18.28 2.41
N ASN A 345 -6.96 18.55 1.91
CA ASN A 345 -7.25 18.65 0.48
C ASN A 345 -6.85 17.40 -0.33
N SER A 346 -6.76 16.25 0.31
CA SER A 346 -6.35 14.98 -0.28
C SER A 346 -7.51 14.00 -0.43
N SER A 347 -7.33 12.99 -1.26
CA SER A 347 -8.24 11.87 -1.46
C SER A 347 -7.48 10.54 -1.40
N HIS A 348 -8.21 9.44 -1.36
CA HIS A 348 -7.76 8.10 -1.02
C HIS A 348 -6.48 7.62 -1.74
N PHE A 349 -6.38 7.85 -3.05
CA PHE A 349 -5.25 7.34 -3.85
C PHE A 349 -3.97 8.14 -3.70
N ILE A 350 -3.98 9.26 -2.98
CA ILE A 350 -2.80 10.11 -2.79
C ILE A 350 -1.66 9.40 -2.07
N PHE A 351 -1.97 8.37 -1.29
CA PHE A 351 -1.00 7.55 -0.54
C PHE A 351 -0.42 6.39 -1.35
N SER A 352 -0.76 6.29 -2.63
CA SER A 352 -0.22 5.29 -3.54
C SER A 352 0.66 5.92 -4.61
N ASP A 353 1.44 5.11 -5.30
CA ASP A 353 2.27 5.56 -6.42
C ASP A 353 1.44 6.23 -7.54
N ALA A 354 0.12 5.94 -7.58
CA ALA A 354 -0.80 6.64 -8.49
C ALA A 354 -0.76 8.17 -8.32
N SER A 355 -0.41 8.68 -7.15
CA SER A 355 -0.33 10.13 -6.88
C SER A 355 0.84 10.83 -7.56
N VAL A 356 1.87 10.09 -7.95
CA VAL A 356 3.06 10.62 -8.63
C VAL A 356 3.11 10.22 -10.10
N ILE A 357 2.21 9.31 -10.54
CA ILE A 357 2.07 8.94 -11.95
C ILE A 357 1.52 10.12 -12.75
N PRO A 358 2.19 10.54 -13.83
CA PRO A 358 1.68 11.60 -14.68
C PRO A 358 0.48 11.10 -15.51
N PHE A 359 -0.72 11.33 -15.01
CA PHE A 359 -1.95 11.04 -15.76
C PHE A 359 -2.12 11.99 -16.94
N SER A 360 -2.63 11.47 -18.05
CA SER A 360 -2.87 12.25 -19.26
C SER A 360 -4.02 13.27 -19.13
N ASN A 361 -4.82 13.24 -18.06
CA ASN A 361 -5.91 14.16 -17.79
C ASN A 361 -5.83 14.71 -16.35
N PRO A 362 -5.51 16.02 -16.18
CA PRO A 362 -5.41 16.66 -14.87
C PRO A 362 -6.68 16.57 -14.01
N LYS A 363 -7.88 16.57 -14.64
CA LYS A 363 -9.14 16.43 -13.92
C LYS A 363 -9.23 15.09 -13.19
N ASN A 364 -8.84 14.00 -13.85
CA ASN A 364 -8.85 12.68 -13.22
C ASN A 364 -7.89 12.60 -12.03
N VAL A 365 -6.74 13.28 -12.11
CA VAL A 365 -5.78 13.35 -10.99
C VAL A 365 -6.44 14.00 -9.78
N THR A 366 -7.13 15.12 -9.96
CA THR A 366 -7.79 15.83 -8.87
C THR A 366 -8.93 15.01 -8.26
N ASP A 367 -9.71 14.30 -9.07
CA ASP A 367 -10.81 13.45 -8.60
C ASP A 367 -10.30 12.27 -7.75
N PHE A 368 -9.08 11.77 -8.01
CA PHE A 368 -8.49 10.63 -7.29
C PHE A 368 -7.60 11.00 -6.12
N ASN A 369 -6.77 12.04 -6.30
CA ASN A 369 -5.75 12.43 -5.33
C ASN A 369 -6.20 13.62 -4.46
N GLY A 370 -7.28 14.30 -4.83
CA GLY A 370 -7.61 15.61 -4.28
C GLY A 370 -6.74 16.72 -4.88
N LYS A 371 -6.66 17.86 -4.18
CA LYS A 371 -5.85 19.02 -4.59
C LYS A 371 -4.44 19.01 -3.99
N ALA A 372 -4.15 18.10 -3.07
CA ALA A 372 -2.84 17.99 -2.44
C ALA A 372 -1.77 17.55 -3.45
N ASN A 373 -0.53 17.95 -3.20
CA ASN A 373 0.59 17.56 -4.06
C ASN A 373 1.03 16.12 -3.76
N GLY A 374 0.91 15.22 -4.75
CA GLY A 374 1.20 13.80 -4.60
C GLY A 374 2.63 13.52 -4.11
N ARG A 375 3.66 14.17 -4.70
CA ARG A 375 5.05 13.95 -4.32
C ARG A 375 5.34 14.44 -2.88
N LYS A 376 4.80 15.60 -2.49
CA LYS A 376 4.93 16.09 -1.10
C LYS A 376 4.24 15.14 -0.12
N THR A 377 3.06 14.64 -0.47
CA THR A 377 2.29 13.70 0.37
C THR A 377 3.03 12.37 0.53
N ILE A 378 3.55 11.80 -0.56
CA ILE A 378 4.35 10.56 -0.48
C ILE A 378 5.58 10.76 0.40
N ASN A 379 6.32 11.87 0.24
CA ASN A 379 7.48 12.16 1.06
C ASN A 379 7.12 12.32 2.54
N ALA A 380 6.04 13.05 2.85
CA ALA A 380 5.55 13.18 4.23
C ALA A 380 5.13 11.81 4.79
N THR A 381 4.36 11.03 4.05
CA THR A 381 3.95 9.67 4.45
C THR A 381 5.17 8.79 4.72
N ASN A 382 6.15 8.78 3.81
CA ASN A 382 7.39 8.02 3.98
C ASN A 382 8.13 8.41 5.27
N ASN A 383 8.24 9.70 5.57
CA ASN A 383 8.91 10.20 6.78
C ASN A 383 8.17 9.75 8.04
N PHE A 384 6.86 9.94 8.13
CA PHE A 384 6.09 9.53 9.32
C PHE A 384 6.09 8.02 9.51
N VAL A 385 5.92 7.25 8.43
CA VAL A 385 5.99 5.78 8.47
C VAL A 385 7.36 5.31 8.94
N LEU A 386 8.44 5.89 8.42
CA LEU A 386 9.81 5.54 8.80
C LEU A 386 10.08 5.85 10.27
N HIS A 387 9.84 7.09 10.71
CA HIS A 387 10.11 7.50 12.09
C HIS A 387 9.26 6.73 13.10
N PHE A 388 8.01 6.39 12.76
CA PHE A 388 7.18 5.57 13.61
C PHE A 388 7.79 4.17 13.82
N PHE A 389 8.20 3.49 12.75
CA PHE A 389 8.82 2.18 12.89
C PHE A 389 10.24 2.25 13.48
N ASP A 390 11.02 3.28 13.17
CA ASP A 390 12.34 3.48 13.78
C ASP A 390 12.24 3.63 15.29
N TYR A 391 11.25 4.38 15.79
CA TYR A 391 11.05 4.52 17.21
C TYR A 391 10.58 3.21 17.88
N TYR A 392 9.56 2.54 17.33
CA TYR A 392 8.95 1.39 18.01
C TYR A 392 9.64 0.04 17.73
N LEU A 393 10.37 -0.10 16.63
CA LEU A 393 11.06 -1.34 16.28
C LEU A 393 12.57 -1.24 16.46
N ASN A 394 13.17 -0.09 16.23
CA ASN A 394 14.62 0.12 16.34
C ASN A 394 15.02 0.90 17.59
N HIS A 395 14.04 1.39 18.40
CA HIS A 395 14.26 2.18 19.61
C HIS A 395 15.07 3.47 19.37
N ASP A 396 14.89 4.08 18.16
CA ASP A 396 15.58 5.31 17.81
C ASP A 396 14.96 6.53 18.52
N SER A 397 15.68 7.07 19.48
CA SER A 397 15.24 8.24 20.27
C SER A 397 15.12 9.55 19.45
N LYS A 398 15.82 9.66 18.31
CA LYS A 398 15.71 10.83 17.44
C LYS A 398 14.34 10.83 16.74
N SER A 399 13.92 9.67 16.28
CA SER A 399 12.60 9.48 15.68
C SER A 399 11.47 9.77 16.67
N LYS A 400 11.64 9.45 17.97
CA LYS A 400 10.69 9.83 19.01
C LYS A 400 10.42 11.32 19.04
N LYS A 401 11.46 12.14 19.06
CA LYS A 401 11.34 13.60 19.11
C LYS A 401 10.53 14.16 17.94
N LEU A 402 10.67 13.57 16.74
CA LEU A 402 9.91 13.99 15.55
C LEU A 402 8.42 13.59 15.63
N LEU A 403 8.11 12.53 16.36
CA LEU A 403 6.74 12.06 16.59
C LEU A 403 6.05 12.75 17.78
N GLU A 404 6.76 13.55 18.56
CA GLU A 404 6.21 14.29 19.72
C GLU A 404 6.08 15.80 19.45
N ASP A 405 6.11 16.20 18.18
CA ASP A 405 5.90 17.60 17.77
C ASP A 405 4.56 17.75 17.04
N LYS A 406 3.51 18.13 17.79
CA LYS A 406 2.19 18.37 17.22
C LYS A 406 2.21 19.60 16.32
N PHE A 407 1.58 19.50 15.18
CA PHE A 407 1.42 20.64 14.28
C PHE A 407 0.09 20.63 13.52
N SER A 408 -0.31 21.82 13.09
CA SER A 408 -1.42 22.03 12.18
C SER A 408 -1.06 23.17 11.22
N ASN A 409 -1.10 22.89 9.92
CA ASN A 409 -0.84 23.88 8.88
C ASN A 409 -1.85 23.71 7.72
N SER A 410 -1.67 24.44 6.64
CA SER A 410 -2.57 24.39 5.47
C SER A 410 -2.52 23.08 4.66
N GLU A 411 -1.51 22.24 4.88
CA GLU A 411 -1.32 20.97 4.15
C GLU A 411 -1.61 19.75 5.03
N MET A 412 -1.28 19.79 6.32
CA MET A 412 -1.32 18.63 7.22
C MET A 412 -1.66 19.01 8.66
N ILE A 413 -2.29 18.07 9.37
CA ILE A 413 -2.50 18.13 10.83
C ILE A 413 -1.90 16.85 11.41
N PHE A 414 -1.04 17.00 12.42
CA PHE A 414 -0.48 15.90 13.18
C PHE A 414 -0.80 16.03 14.67
N ASP A 415 -1.39 14.99 15.21
CA ASP A 415 -1.76 14.88 16.62
C ASP A 415 -1.35 13.52 17.18
N TYR A 416 -1.19 13.42 18.49
CA TYR A 416 -0.87 12.18 19.15
C TYR A 416 -1.38 12.13 20.59
N LYS A 417 -1.51 10.91 21.09
CA LYS A 417 -1.80 10.57 22.47
C LYS A 417 -0.79 9.53 22.91
N LEU A 418 -0.01 9.83 23.95
CA LEU A 418 0.91 8.87 24.55
C LEU A 418 0.22 8.09 25.68
N LYS A 419 0.64 6.86 25.85
CA LYS A 419 0.23 6.03 26.98
C LYS A 419 0.69 6.71 28.29
N GLN A 420 -0.26 6.88 29.20
CA GLN A 420 0.02 7.33 30.57
C GLN A 420 0.65 6.22 31.39
#